data_7ebcd4c83b8e1dec1441c973f5fa560d
#
_entry.id   7ebcd4c83b8e1dec1441c973f5fa560d
#
_cell.length_a   1.000
_cell.length_b   1.000
_cell.length_c   1.000
_cell.angle_alpha   90.00
_cell.angle_beta   90.00
_cell.angle_gamma   90.00
#
_symmetry.space_group_name_H-M   'P 1'
#
loop_
_entity.id
_entity.type
_entity.pdbx_description
1 polymer ?
#
loop_
_entity_poly.entity_id
_entity_poly.type
_entity_poly.pdbx_seq_one_letter_code
_entity_poly.pdbx_strand_id
1 'polypeptide(L)'
;MDSNTKINNLLLEIEKTNIYAPVTGIVQELQNFNVGDYLFSSQEILKIIPATKNLYKVHLYLNPSDVAKITEGLQVKLRFPAFPFYEYKGLAGKIEKMDSDTTNLSNRSYYKLICNFDETKLFDKTGKAYELRSGLEVDGRIIVDKKTIINFLLKKIGFAQ
;
A
#
# COMPACT_ATOMS: atom_id res chain seq x y z
N MET A 1 2.90 -25.28 -44.84
CA MET A 1 3.32 -24.59 -43.63
C MET A 1 4.75 -24.15 -43.85
N ASP A 2 5.00 -22.83 -43.93
CA ASP A 2 6.26 -22.30 -44.42
C ASP A 2 7.40 -22.63 -43.43
N SER A 3 8.56 -23.04 -43.94
CA SER A 3 9.76 -23.38 -43.14
C SER A 3 10.15 -22.20 -42.23
N ASN A 4 9.96 -20.97 -42.66
CA ASN A 4 10.20 -19.75 -41.88
C ASN A 4 9.26 -19.65 -40.66
N THR A 5 8.01 -20.02 -40.78
CA THR A 5 7.06 -20.04 -39.65
C THR A 5 7.48 -21.05 -38.59
N LYS A 6 7.99 -22.21 -39.04
CA LYS A 6 8.47 -23.26 -38.13
C LYS A 6 9.73 -22.84 -37.37
N ILE A 7 10.66 -22.16 -38.07
CA ILE A 7 11.87 -21.61 -37.45
C ILE A 7 11.50 -20.53 -36.41
N ASN A 8 10.60 -19.59 -36.74
CA ASN A 8 10.17 -18.56 -35.82
C ASN A 8 9.48 -19.12 -34.57
N ASN A 9 8.65 -20.16 -34.72
CA ASN A 9 8.01 -20.82 -33.59
C ASN A 9 9.05 -21.50 -32.66
N LEU A 10 10.05 -22.19 -33.24
CA LEU A 10 11.12 -22.82 -32.44
C LEU A 10 11.97 -21.77 -31.72
N LEU A 11 12.27 -20.63 -32.32
CA LEU A 11 12.99 -19.53 -31.68
C LEU A 11 12.19 -18.96 -30.50
N LEU A 12 10.87 -18.77 -30.63
CA LEU A 12 10.00 -18.36 -29.53
C LEU A 12 9.92 -19.39 -28.41
N GLU A 13 9.95 -20.68 -28.72
CA GLU A 13 10.02 -21.74 -27.73
C GLU A 13 11.32 -21.71 -26.94
N ILE A 14 12.45 -21.51 -27.63
CA ILE A 14 13.77 -21.36 -26.99
C ILE A 14 13.80 -20.12 -26.09
N GLU A 15 13.25 -18.98 -26.54
CA GLU A 15 13.21 -17.77 -25.75
C GLU A 15 12.38 -17.94 -24.45
N LYS A 16 11.29 -18.71 -24.51
CA LYS A 16 10.45 -19.03 -23.35
C LYS A 16 11.12 -19.96 -22.32
N THR A 17 12.24 -20.61 -22.67
CA THR A 17 12.98 -21.44 -21.70
C THR A 17 13.74 -20.61 -20.67
N ASN A 18 13.97 -19.33 -20.94
CA ASN A 18 14.62 -18.39 -20.02
C ASN A 18 13.59 -17.43 -19.45
N ILE A 19 13.49 -17.39 -18.14
CA ILE A 19 12.60 -16.47 -17.42
C ILE A 19 13.42 -15.29 -16.92
N TYR A 20 13.11 -14.09 -17.42
CA TYR A 20 13.80 -12.86 -17.04
C TYR A 20 12.95 -12.04 -16.08
N ALA A 21 13.61 -11.35 -15.14
CA ALA A 21 12.96 -10.38 -14.27
C ALA A 21 12.48 -9.16 -15.09
N PRO A 22 11.17 -8.84 -15.09
CA PRO A 22 10.65 -7.71 -15.86
C PRO A 22 11.04 -6.35 -15.26
N VAL A 23 11.43 -6.32 -13.98
CA VAL A 23 11.81 -5.11 -13.24
C VAL A 23 12.91 -5.43 -12.24
N THR A 24 13.71 -4.41 -11.91
CA THR A 24 14.69 -4.52 -10.81
C THR A 24 13.96 -4.53 -9.47
N GLY A 25 14.28 -5.49 -8.61
CA GLY A 25 13.60 -5.63 -7.32
C GLY A 25 14.21 -6.70 -6.42
N ILE A 26 13.54 -6.93 -5.30
CA ILE A 26 13.89 -8.00 -4.36
C ILE A 26 13.09 -9.23 -4.74
N VAL A 27 13.77 -10.34 -4.97
CA VAL A 27 13.14 -11.63 -5.25
C VAL A 27 12.65 -12.25 -3.94
N GLN A 28 11.39 -12.63 -3.91
CA GLN A 28 10.79 -13.41 -2.85
C GLN A 28 10.39 -14.77 -3.43
N GLU A 29 11.00 -15.83 -2.94
CA GLU A 29 10.62 -17.19 -3.28
C GLU A 29 9.28 -17.53 -2.63
N LEU A 30 8.33 -18.04 -3.41
CA LEU A 30 7.01 -18.47 -2.91
C LEU A 30 7.04 -19.95 -2.53
N GLN A 31 7.90 -20.73 -3.16
CA GLN A 31 8.10 -22.16 -2.94
C GLN A 31 9.57 -22.51 -3.13
N ASN A 32 10.01 -23.55 -2.46
CA ASN A 32 11.35 -24.11 -2.68
C ASN A 32 11.29 -25.04 -3.89
N PHE A 33 12.12 -24.77 -4.89
CA PHE A 33 12.27 -25.58 -6.08
C PHE A 33 13.66 -26.20 -6.14
N ASN A 34 13.71 -27.45 -6.60
CA ASN A 34 14.96 -28.16 -6.85
C ASN A 34 15.12 -28.42 -8.35
N VAL A 35 16.34 -28.60 -8.78
CA VAL A 35 16.63 -29.02 -10.17
C VAL A 35 15.96 -30.34 -10.43
N GLY A 36 15.11 -30.40 -11.45
CA GLY A 36 14.33 -31.58 -11.81
C GLY A 36 12.87 -31.55 -11.36
N ASP A 37 12.45 -30.54 -10.59
CA ASP A 37 11.05 -30.37 -10.23
C ASP A 37 10.20 -29.98 -11.44
N TYR A 38 8.98 -30.50 -11.48
CA TYR A 38 8.00 -30.18 -12.51
C TYR A 38 7.24 -28.88 -12.14
N LEU A 39 7.20 -27.95 -13.10
CA LEU A 39 6.43 -26.72 -13.00
C LEU A 39 5.18 -26.81 -13.88
N PHE A 40 4.04 -26.45 -13.34
CA PHE A 40 2.80 -26.37 -14.08
C PHE A 40 2.68 -25.00 -14.79
N SER A 41 1.97 -25.00 -15.93
CA SER A 41 1.65 -23.74 -16.60
C SER A 41 0.89 -22.82 -15.67
N SER A 42 1.26 -21.55 -15.64
CA SER A 42 0.68 -20.51 -14.75
C SER A 42 0.94 -20.69 -13.24
N GLN A 43 1.88 -21.57 -12.87
CA GLN A 43 2.31 -21.68 -11.48
C GLN A 43 3.17 -20.47 -11.09
N GLU A 44 2.83 -19.83 -9.97
CA GLU A 44 3.65 -18.76 -9.39
C GLU A 44 4.88 -19.38 -8.71
N ILE A 45 6.07 -19.07 -9.22
CA ILE A 45 7.33 -19.58 -8.70
C ILE A 45 8.02 -18.59 -7.76
N LEU A 46 7.98 -17.34 -8.09
CA LEU A 46 8.60 -16.26 -7.31
C LEU A 46 7.86 -14.95 -7.51
N LYS A 47 8.04 -14.04 -6.59
CA LYS A 47 7.49 -12.68 -6.63
C LYS A 47 8.62 -11.67 -6.61
N ILE A 48 8.59 -10.72 -7.52
CA ILE A 48 9.54 -9.61 -7.54
C ILE A 48 8.88 -8.40 -6.89
N ILE A 49 9.48 -7.93 -5.80
CA ILE A 49 9.07 -6.68 -5.15
C ILE A 49 9.93 -5.58 -5.76
N PRO A 50 9.36 -4.67 -6.58
CA PRO A 50 10.14 -3.62 -7.21
C PRO A 50 10.90 -2.78 -6.19
N ALA A 51 12.18 -2.54 -6.43
CA ALA A 51 13.01 -1.64 -5.62
C ALA A 51 12.73 -0.17 -5.98
N THR A 52 11.46 0.19 -6.09
CA THR A 52 11.08 1.59 -6.33
C THR A 52 11.35 2.39 -5.07
N LYS A 53 12.29 3.33 -5.18
CA LYS A 53 12.53 4.30 -4.11
C LYS A 53 11.22 5.04 -3.82
N ASN A 54 10.72 4.90 -2.59
CA ASN A 54 9.82 5.86 -1.94
C ASN A 54 8.32 5.83 -2.29
N LEU A 55 7.72 4.69 -2.65
CA LEU A 55 6.28 4.69 -2.86
C LEU A 55 5.58 3.57 -2.08
N TYR A 56 5.70 3.62 -0.76
CA TYR A 56 4.76 2.86 0.05
C TYR A 56 3.38 3.49 -0.08
N LYS A 57 2.39 2.70 -0.44
CA LYS A 57 0.98 3.09 -0.40
C LYS A 57 0.33 2.43 0.80
N VAL A 58 -0.39 3.20 1.56
CA VAL A 58 -1.19 2.70 2.68
C VAL A 58 -2.62 2.54 2.21
N HIS A 59 -3.18 1.36 2.44
CA HIS A 59 -4.58 1.09 2.24
C HIS A 59 -5.30 1.20 3.58
N LEU A 60 -6.22 2.14 3.70
CA LEU A 60 -7.11 2.26 4.84
C LEU A 60 -8.52 1.83 4.44
N TYR A 61 -9.22 1.23 5.37
CA TYR A 61 -10.60 0.78 5.17
C TYR A 61 -11.54 1.64 5.99
N LEU A 62 -12.40 2.39 5.29
CA LEU A 62 -13.33 3.34 5.88
C LEU A 62 -14.72 2.74 5.98
N ASN A 63 -15.37 2.94 7.13
CA ASN A 63 -16.76 2.56 7.27
C ASN A 63 -17.66 3.42 6.36
N PRO A 64 -18.66 2.84 5.66
CA PRO A 64 -19.57 3.59 4.82
C PRO A 64 -20.30 4.76 5.51
N SER A 65 -20.54 4.67 6.82
CA SER A 65 -21.14 5.77 7.60
C SER A 65 -20.33 7.05 7.61
N ASP A 66 -19.04 6.98 7.40
CA ASP A 66 -18.11 8.12 7.53
C ASP A 66 -17.70 8.71 6.18
N VAL A 67 -18.10 8.08 5.07
CA VAL A 67 -17.67 8.44 3.72
C VAL A 67 -18.02 9.88 3.33
N ALA A 68 -19.18 10.39 3.78
CA ALA A 68 -19.66 11.73 3.43
C ALA A 68 -18.73 12.88 3.89
N LYS A 69 -17.85 12.61 4.86
CA LYS A 69 -16.92 13.61 5.41
C LYS A 69 -15.53 13.52 4.82
N ILE A 70 -15.29 12.52 3.98
CA ILE A 70 -13.96 12.20 3.47
C ILE A 70 -13.87 12.68 2.03
N THR A 71 -12.82 13.44 1.75
CA THR A 71 -12.46 13.88 0.40
C THR A 71 -10.99 13.60 0.13
N GLU A 72 -10.63 13.50 -1.13
CA GLU A 72 -9.24 13.40 -1.55
C GLU A 72 -8.45 14.62 -1.10
N GLY A 73 -7.18 14.44 -0.79
CA GLY A 73 -6.30 15.49 -0.28
C GLY A 73 -6.35 15.72 1.24
N LEU A 74 -7.29 15.12 1.97
CA LEU A 74 -7.31 15.21 3.42
C LEU A 74 -6.05 14.64 4.07
N GLN A 75 -5.59 15.28 5.13
CA GLN A 75 -4.44 14.82 5.91
C GLN A 75 -4.80 13.60 6.75
N VAL A 76 -3.91 12.64 6.77
CA VAL A 76 -4.03 11.42 7.56
C VAL A 76 -2.81 11.29 8.45
N LYS A 77 -3.02 10.99 9.73
CA LYS A 77 -1.96 10.57 10.64
C LYS A 77 -1.90 9.05 10.65
N LEU A 78 -0.78 8.50 10.20
CA LEU A 78 -0.53 7.09 10.13
C LEU A 78 0.24 6.64 11.37
N ARG A 79 -0.23 5.57 12.00
CA ARG A 79 0.41 4.92 13.14
C ARG A 79 0.61 3.46 12.80
N PHE A 80 1.70 2.91 13.23
CA PHE A 80 2.07 1.53 12.99
C PHE A 80 2.06 0.79 14.33
N PRO A 81 1.13 -0.15 14.57
CA PRO A 81 1.05 -0.89 15.83
C PRO A 81 2.35 -1.60 16.20
N ALA A 82 3.12 -2.03 15.19
CA ALA A 82 4.45 -2.62 15.41
C ALA A 82 5.47 -1.66 16.06
N PHE A 83 5.18 -0.35 16.08
CA PHE A 83 6.04 0.69 16.64
C PHE A 83 5.28 1.48 17.69
N PRO A 84 5.59 1.33 18.99
CA PRO A 84 4.87 1.99 20.06
C PRO A 84 4.85 3.51 19.91
N PHE A 85 3.68 4.13 20.01
CA PHE A 85 3.49 5.56 19.75
C PHE A 85 4.19 6.48 20.77
N TYR A 86 4.52 5.96 21.93
CA TYR A 86 5.26 6.71 22.96
C TYR A 86 6.76 6.83 22.63
N GLU A 87 7.26 5.97 21.76
CA GLU A 87 8.66 6.00 21.29
C GLU A 87 8.77 6.62 19.89
N TYR A 88 7.82 6.31 19.01
CA TYR A 88 7.87 6.70 17.60
C TYR A 88 6.79 7.73 17.27
N LYS A 89 7.17 8.75 16.52
CA LYS A 89 6.21 9.68 15.92
C LYS A 89 5.53 8.97 14.75
N GLY A 90 4.19 9.02 14.69
CA GLY A 90 3.46 8.58 13.51
C GLY A 90 3.81 9.44 12.30
N LEU A 91 3.57 8.92 11.10
CA LEU A 91 3.79 9.65 9.86
C LEU A 91 2.56 10.46 9.44
N ALA A 92 2.83 11.57 8.76
CA ALA A 92 1.80 12.35 8.10
C ALA A 92 1.66 11.88 6.64
N GLY A 93 0.44 11.64 6.22
CA GLY A 93 0.10 11.29 4.84
C GLY A 93 -1.07 12.10 4.35
N LYS A 94 -1.44 11.87 3.09
CA LYS A 94 -2.62 12.44 2.45
C LYS A 94 -3.41 11.34 1.75
N ILE A 95 -4.72 11.51 1.69
CA ILE A 95 -5.57 10.64 0.86
C ILE A 95 -5.29 10.99 -0.60
N GLU A 96 -4.77 10.02 -1.35
CA GLU A 96 -4.55 10.14 -2.80
C GLU A 96 -5.84 9.88 -3.56
N LYS A 97 -6.51 8.77 -3.16
CA LYS A 97 -7.70 8.30 -3.86
C LYS A 97 -8.61 7.54 -2.91
N MET A 98 -9.90 7.63 -3.18
CA MET A 98 -10.92 6.78 -2.58
C MET A 98 -11.55 5.92 -3.70
N ASP A 99 -11.67 4.62 -3.48
CA ASP A 99 -12.34 3.75 -4.44
C ASP A 99 -13.84 4.09 -4.51
N SER A 100 -14.40 4.03 -5.72
CA SER A 100 -15.80 4.39 -5.97
C SER A 100 -16.79 3.34 -5.47
N ASP A 101 -16.31 2.15 -5.15
CA ASP A 101 -17.12 1.03 -4.69
C ASP A 101 -16.56 0.42 -3.41
N THR A 102 -17.40 -0.33 -2.71
CA THR A 102 -17.04 -0.98 -1.45
C THR A 102 -16.37 -2.32 -1.69
N THR A 103 -15.40 -2.62 -0.84
CA THR A 103 -14.76 -3.94 -0.76
C THR A 103 -15.29 -4.68 0.46
N ASN A 104 -15.67 -5.94 0.30
CA ASN A 104 -16.10 -6.78 1.41
C ASN A 104 -14.91 -7.40 2.12
N LEU A 105 -14.76 -7.08 3.41
CA LEU A 105 -13.77 -7.65 4.29
C LEU A 105 -14.46 -8.26 5.50
N SER A 106 -14.23 -9.55 5.76
CA SER A 106 -14.80 -10.24 6.94
C SER A 106 -16.30 -9.99 7.12
N ASN A 107 -17.08 -10.12 6.03
CA ASN A 107 -18.53 -9.96 6.02
C ASN A 107 -19.06 -8.53 6.27
N ARG A 108 -18.20 -7.52 6.10
CA ARG A 108 -18.54 -6.09 6.18
C ARG A 108 -18.02 -5.36 4.96
N SER A 109 -18.78 -4.36 4.50
CA SER A 109 -18.40 -3.51 3.39
C SER A 109 -17.62 -2.29 3.86
N TYR A 110 -16.51 -1.97 3.18
CA TYR A 110 -15.66 -0.81 3.47
C TYR A 110 -15.28 -0.11 2.19
N TYR A 111 -15.14 1.22 2.24
CA TYR A 111 -14.47 1.96 1.19
C TYR A 111 -12.97 1.88 1.37
N LYS A 112 -12.24 1.54 0.32
CA LYS A 112 -10.79 1.50 0.34
C LYS A 112 -10.23 2.87 0.00
N LEU A 113 -9.39 3.39 0.87
CA LEU A 113 -8.65 4.62 0.69
C LEU A 113 -7.19 4.28 0.38
N ILE A 114 -6.62 4.98 -0.58
CA ILE A 114 -5.19 4.91 -0.89
C ILE A 114 -4.56 6.20 -0.37
N CYS A 115 -3.60 6.06 0.54
CA CYS A 115 -2.90 7.19 1.13
C CYS A 115 -1.42 7.17 0.73
N ASN A 116 -0.90 8.35 0.39
CA ASN A 116 0.51 8.59 0.14
C ASN A 116 1.17 9.18 1.37
N PHE A 117 2.43 8.89 1.54
CA PHE A 117 3.32 9.55 2.50
C PHE A 117 4.74 9.56 1.95
N ASP A 118 5.48 10.60 2.28
CA ASP A 118 6.79 10.85 1.68
C ASP A 118 7.95 10.23 2.49
N GLU A 119 7.70 9.93 3.76
CA GLU A 119 8.72 9.42 4.67
C GLU A 119 8.75 7.89 4.65
N THR A 120 9.91 7.32 4.37
CA THR A 120 10.13 5.86 4.36
C THR A 120 10.71 5.33 5.66
N LYS A 121 11.03 6.22 6.59
CA LYS A 121 11.66 5.90 7.88
C LYS A 121 10.86 6.47 9.02
N LEU A 122 10.76 5.69 10.09
CA LEU A 122 10.28 6.15 11.39
C LEU A 122 11.49 6.51 12.26
N PHE A 123 11.37 7.59 13.00
CA PHE A 123 12.39 8.00 13.95
C PHE A 123 11.86 7.83 15.37
N ASP A 124 12.66 7.23 16.23
CA ASP A 124 12.39 7.20 17.66
C ASP A 124 12.76 8.54 18.33
N LYS A 125 12.47 8.66 19.62
CA LYS A 125 12.84 9.86 20.41
C LYS A 125 14.35 10.10 20.53
N THR A 126 15.15 9.08 20.31
CA THR A 126 16.62 9.14 20.34
C THR A 126 17.21 9.51 18.98
N GLY A 127 16.37 9.58 17.93
CA GLY A 127 16.80 9.90 16.56
C GLY A 127 17.23 8.68 15.75
N LYS A 128 17.05 7.46 16.26
CA LYS A 128 17.35 6.24 15.53
C LYS A 128 16.28 6.01 14.46
N ALA A 129 16.72 5.78 13.24
CA ALA A 129 15.85 5.55 12.09
C ALA A 129 15.55 4.06 11.90
N TYR A 130 14.28 3.76 11.62
CA TYR A 130 13.81 2.43 11.27
C TYR A 130 13.13 2.47 9.91
N GLU A 131 13.54 1.59 9.01
CA GLU A 131 12.94 1.49 7.69
C GLU A 131 11.59 0.77 7.75
N LEU A 132 10.59 1.37 7.11
CA LEU A 132 9.31 0.73 6.92
C LEU A 132 9.45 -0.44 5.94
N ARG A 133 8.64 -1.47 6.16
CA ARG A 133 8.55 -2.63 5.28
C ARG A 133 7.13 -2.79 4.75
N SER A 134 7.00 -3.32 3.54
CA SER A 134 5.69 -3.71 3.02
C SER A 134 5.05 -4.78 3.90
N GLY A 135 3.72 -4.73 4.04
CA GLY A 135 2.96 -5.68 4.84
C GLY A 135 2.79 -5.28 6.31
N LEU A 136 3.25 -4.10 6.72
CA LEU A 136 2.96 -3.58 8.06
C LEU A 136 1.48 -3.18 8.18
N GLU A 137 0.89 -3.51 9.32
CA GLU A 137 -0.41 -3.00 9.72
C GLU A 137 -0.34 -1.51 10.06
N VAL A 138 -1.35 -0.75 9.65
CA VAL A 138 -1.37 0.71 9.81
C VAL A 138 -2.74 1.18 10.30
N ASP A 139 -2.72 1.97 11.37
CA ASP A 139 -3.88 2.72 11.83
C ASP A 139 -3.87 4.14 11.26
N GLY A 140 -4.89 4.49 10.50
CA GLY A 140 -5.06 5.83 9.93
C GLY A 140 -6.04 6.69 10.71
N ARG A 141 -5.65 7.91 11.11
CA ARG A 141 -6.57 8.93 11.63
C ARG A 141 -6.70 10.06 10.64
N ILE A 142 -7.86 10.15 10.00
CA ILE A 142 -8.15 11.18 9.00
C ILE A 142 -8.54 12.46 9.73
N ILE A 143 -7.94 13.58 9.33
CA ILE A 143 -8.23 14.91 9.89
C ILE A 143 -9.25 15.57 8.99
N VAL A 144 -10.53 15.48 9.38
CA VAL A 144 -11.65 16.01 8.60
C VAL A 144 -11.83 17.50 8.81
N ASP A 145 -11.55 17.98 10.03
CA ASP A 145 -11.82 19.40 10.39
C ASP A 145 -10.80 19.89 11.42
N LYS A 146 -10.27 21.08 11.21
CA LYS A 146 -9.39 21.77 12.15
C LYS A 146 -10.14 22.94 12.72
N LYS A 147 -10.81 22.77 13.87
CA LYS A 147 -11.46 23.86 14.58
C LYS A 147 -10.55 24.44 15.65
N THR A 148 -10.44 25.74 15.67
CA THR A 148 -9.81 26.44 16.80
C THR A 148 -10.73 26.29 18.02
N ILE A 149 -10.13 26.11 19.20
CA ILE A 149 -10.89 25.98 20.46
C ILE A 149 -11.87 27.11 20.65
N ILE A 150 -11.51 28.34 20.27
CA ILE A 150 -12.36 29.53 20.31
C ILE A 150 -13.61 29.35 19.44
N ASN A 151 -13.44 28.89 18.19
CA ASN A 151 -14.56 28.65 17.27
C ASN A 151 -15.48 27.52 17.74
N PHE A 152 -14.91 26.51 18.38
CA PHE A 152 -15.71 25.44 19.00
C PHE A 152 -16.55 25.97 20.17
N LEU A 153 -15.97 26.81 21.04
CA LEU A 153 -16.66 27.43 22.16
C LEU A 153 -17.73 28.41 21.68
N LEU A 154 -17.42 29.29 20.71
CA LEU A 154 -18.39 30.25 20.13
C LEU A 154 -19.58 29.54 19.50
N LYS A 155 -19.37 28.44 18.79
CA LYS A 155 -20.44 27.62 18.20
C LYS A 155 -21.31 26.96 19.28
N LYS A 156 -20.71 26.55 20.40
CA LYS A 156 -21.42 25.91 21.52
C LYS A 156 -22.26 26.93 22.34
N ILE A 157 -21.87 28.20 22.31
CA ILE A 157 -22.57 29.30 22.98
C ILE A 157 -23.60 29.97 22.04
N GLY A 158 -23.72 29.51 20.78
CA GLY A 158 -24.70 30.06 19.82
C GLY A 158 -24.28 31.35 19.13
N PHE A 159 -23.03 31.78 19.25
CA PHE A 159 -22.51 33.03 18.66
C PHE A 159 -21.90 32.90 17.27
N ALA A 160 -21.86 31.71 16.67
CA ALA A 160 -21.39 31.50 15.29
C ALA A 160 -22.34 30.55 14.56
N GLN A 161 -22.88 31.00 13.43
CA GLN A 161 -23.54 30.18 12.40
C GLN A 161 -22.55 29.46 11.55
#